data_7212b0ce48afaaf21d6717d08341434a
#
_entry.id   7212b0ce48afaaf21d6717d08341434a
#
_cell.length_a   1.000
_cell.length_b   1.000
_cell.length_c   1.000
_cell.angle_alpha   90.00
_cell.angle_beta   90.00
_cell.angle_gamma   90.00
#
_symmetry.space_group_name_H-M   'P 1'
#
loop_
_entity.id
_entity.type
_entity.pdbx_description
1 polymer ?
#
loop_
_entity_poly.entity_id
_entity_poly.type
_entity_poly.pdbx_seq_one_letter_code
_entity_poly.pdbx_strand_id
1 'polypeptide(L)'
;MLNRKLFKNARLLDPSTGLDQIGSVLIRDGKIEDIGPKVFIDTTQEDIEVEDCGGKCIAPGLVDMRVTTGEPGSGHLETLETVSKAAVAGGITTIVCLPNTEPVIDDMALLEFIERRGAEVGLINIKSYAAATKGSLGEEMSELGLLYHAGAIGFTDGDKAISNPMVMRRLLSYSTVFNSIVLQHPEVADLVADGVMSEGLTATRLGLSGIPPVAEVIMIERDLRLVELTGGRYHVSRVTTKAGIEAIRKAKKSGLSVTCDTAPHYFAL
;
A
#
# COMPACT_ATOMS: atom_id res chain seq x y z
N MET A 1 -34.69 -4.74 -5.55
CA MET A 1 -34.60 -6.16 -5.16
C MET A 1 -33.42 -6.27 -4.20
N LEU A 2 -33.61 -6.90 -3.03
CA LEU A 2 -32.50 -7.16 -2.10
C LEU A 2 -31.57 -8.17 -2.77
N ASN A 3 -30.33 -7.75 -3.06
CA ASN A 3 -29.35 -8.63 -3.70
C ASN A 3 -28.69 -9.48 -2.59
N ARG A 4 -29.18 -10.72 -2.42
CA ARG A 4 -28.65 -11.68 -1.45
C ARG A 4 -27.91 -12.79 -2.17
N LYS A 5 -26.70 -13.11 -1.70
CA LYS A 5 -25.89 -14.20 -2.21
C LYS A 5 -25.34 -15.05 -1.07
N LEU A 6 -25.52 -16.36 -1.18
CA LEU A 6 -25.01 -17.36 -0.24
C LEU A 6 -23.88 -18.16 -0.90
N PHE A 7 -22.70 -18.08 -0.35
CA PHE A 7 -21.58 -18.97 -0.65
C PHE A 7 -21.58 -20.11 0.36
N LYS A 8 -21.79 -21.35 -0.07
CA LYS A 8 -21.80 -22.53 0.81
C LYS A 8 -20.63 -23.46 0.54
N ASN A 9 -20.33 -24.35 1.50
CA ASN A 9 -19.27 -25.35 1.40
C ASN A 9 -17.89 -24.73 1.10
N ALA A 10 -17.58 -23.59 1.71
CA ALA A 10 -16.29 -22.91 1.60
C ALA A 10 -15.40 -23.21 2.81
N ARG A 11 -14.07 -23.22 2.61
CA ARG A 11 -13.12 -23.06 3.71
C ARG A 11 -12.95 -21.57 3.95
N LEU A 12 -13.45 -21.12 5.11
CA LEU A 12 -13.43 -19.73 5.54
C LEU A 12 -12.10 -19.42 6.22
N LEU A 13 -11.35 -18.46 5.70
CA LEU A 13 -10.05 -18.04 6.22
C LEU A 13 -10.11 -16.57 6.61
N ASP A 14 -9.80 -16.23 7.86
CA ASP A 14 -9.61 -14.85 8.29
C ASP A 14 -8.39 -14.77 9.23
N PRO A 15 -7.24 -14.28 8.72
CA PRO A 15 -6.03 -14.16 9.53
C PRO A 15 -6.17 -13.21 10.73
N SER A 16 -7.09 -12.24 10.67
CA SER A 16 -7.26 -11.26 11.75
C SER A 16 -7.90 -11.87 12.99
N THR A 17 -8.79 -12.84 12.81
CA THR A 17 -9.48 -13.56 13.89
C THR A 17 -8.91 -14.95 14.14
N GLY A 18 -8.03 -15.44 13.24
CA GLY A 18 -7.53 -16.81 13.25
C GLY A 18 -8.57 -17.83 12.75
N LEU A 19 -9.62 -17.37 12.05
CA LEU A 19 -10.65 -18.24 11.50
C LEU A 19 -10.08 -19.16 10.42
N ASP A 20 -10.25 -20.47 10.57
CA ASP A 20 -9.96 -21.49 9.56
C ASP A 20 -10.93 -22.66 9.75
N GLN A 21 -12.07 -22.61 9.06
CA GLN A 21 -13.11 -23.64 9.19
C GLN A 21 -13.95 -23.76 7.92
N ILE A 22 -14.61 -24.90 7.76
CA ILE A 22 -15.64 -25.08 6.72
C ILE A 22 -16.92 -24.37 7.14
N GLY A 23 -17.53 -23.65 6.21
CA GLY A 23 -18.75 -22.90 6.49
C GLY A 23 -19.34 -22.24 5.26
N SER A 24 -20.16 -21.23 5.52
CA SER A 24 -20.85 -20.43 4.50
C SER A 24 -20.73 -18.94 4.81
N VAL A 25 -20.89 -18.12 3.78
CA VAL A 25 -20.95 -16.66 3.87
C VAL A 25 -22.22 -16.19 3.22
N LEU A 26 -23.03 -15.43 3.96
CA LEU A 26 -24.20 -14.73 3.44
C LEU A 26 -23.87 -13.28 3.19
N ILE A 27 -24.09 -12.82 1.98
CA ILE A 27 -23.95 -11.43 1.58
C ILE A 27 -25.34 -10.84 1.31
N ARG A 28 -25.57 -9.62 1.83
CA ARG A 28 -26.71 -8.79 1.50
C ARG A 28 -26.24 -7.40 1.12
N ASP A 29 -26.64 -6.91 -0.05
CA ASP A 29 -26.34 -5.56 -0.53
C ASP A 29 -24.83 -5.21 -0.45
N GLY A 30 -23.97 -6.16 -0.85
CA GLY A 30 -22.51 -6.00 -0.85
C GLY A 30 -21.82 -6.08 0.52
N LYS A 31 -22.56 -6.44 1.58
CA LYS A 31 -22.00 -6.61 2.94
C LYS A 31 -22.18 -8.03 3.45
N ILE A 32 -21.23 -8.51 4.24
CA ILE A 32 -21.35 -9.80 4.93
C ILE A 32 -22.43 -9.64 6.00
N GLU A 33 -23.54 -10.39 5.85
CA GLU A 33 -24.63 -10.43 6.81
C GLU A 33 -24.38 -11.49 7.89
N ASP A 34 -23.89 -12.67 7.48
CA ASP A 34 -23.55 -13.77 8.39
C ASP A 34 -22.41 -14.62 7.83
N ILE A 35 -21.62 -15.24 8.71
CA ILE A 35 -20.47 -16.07 8.35
C ILE A 35 -20.27 -17.18 9.39
N GLY A 36 -20.08 -18.41 8.94
CA GLY A 36 -19.74 -19.52 9.83
C GLY A 36 -20.30 -20.87 9.38
N PRO A 37 -20.17 -21.90 10.24
CA PRO A 37 -20.58 -23.26 9.90
C PRO A 37 -22.10 -23.47 9.97
N LYS A 38 -22.86 -22.56 10.59
CA LYS A 38 -24.29 -22.66 10.83
C LYS A 38 -25.08 -21.51 10.20
N VAL A 39 -24.60 -20.94 9.12
CA VAL A 39 -25.38 -19.96 8.36
C VAL A 39 -26.60 -20.68 7.78
N PHE A 40 -27.75 -20.39 8.33
CA PHE A 40 -29.03 -21.00 7.88
C PHE A 40 -29.86 -19.95 7.17
N ILE A 41 -30.33 -20.29 5.98
CA ILE A 41 -31.27 -19.50 5.23
C ILE A 41 -32.37 -20.44 4.70
N ASP A 42 -33.59 -20.03 4.88
CA ASP A 42 -34.70 -20.66 4.17
C ASP A 42 -34.67 -20.21 2.71
N THR A 43 -34.02 -21.01 1.87
CA THR A 43 -33.88 -20.72 0.43
C THR A 43 -35.19 -20.86 -0.33
N THR A 44 -36.26 -21.27 0.31
CA THR A 44 -37.58 -21.44 -0.32
C THR A 44 -38.44 -20.17 -0.31
N GLN A 45 -38.06 -19.18 0.50
CA GLN A 45 -38.86 -17.97 0.72
C GLN A 45 -38.30 -16.68 0.11
N GLU A 46 -37.04 -16.68 -0.40
CA GLU A 46 -36.42 -15.47 -0.89
C GLU A 46 -35.63 -15.73 -2.19
N ASP A 47 -35.56 -14.71 -3.06
CA ASP A 47 -34.66 -14.66 -4.23
C ASP A 47 -33.18 -14.55 -3.74
N ILE A 48 -32.55 -15.70 -3.48
CA ILE A 48 -31.16 -15.80 -3.05
C ILE A 48 -30.40 -16.55 -4.12
N GLU A 49 -29.32 -15.92 -4.61
CA GLU A 49 -28.33 -16.61 -5.43
C GLU A 49 -27.47 -17.51 -4.54
N VAL A 50 -27.45 -18.81 -4.83
CA VAL A 50 -26.66 -19.80 -4.06
C VAL A 50 -25.50 -20.33 -4.91
N GLU A 51 -24.28 -20.16 -4.41
CA GLU A 51 -23.06 -20.69 -5.03
C GLU A 51 -22.41 -21.74 -4.12
N ASP A 52 -22.21 -22.95 -4.65
CA ASP A 52 -21.47 -24.01 -3.96
C ASP A 52 -19.98 -23.88 -4.26
N CYS A 53 -19.20 -23.55 -3.25
CA CYS A 53 -17.76 -23.34 -3.39
C CYS A 53 -16.95 -24.66 -3.53
N GLY A 54 -17.57 -25.82 -3.27
CA GLY A 54 -16.92 -27.12 -3.42
C GLY A 54 -15.62 -27.27 -2.62
N GLY A 55 -15.53 -26.66 -1.46
CA GLY A 55 -14.33 -26.67 -0.61
C GLY A 55 -13.28 -25.63 -0.96
N LYS A 56 -13.53 -24.75 -1.94
CA LYS A 56 -12.63 -23.61 -2.23
C LYS A 56 -12.56 -22.67 -1.03
N CYS A 57 -11.44 -21.92 -0.92
CA CYS A 57 -11.25 -20.95 0.13
C CYS A 57 -12.00 -19.64 -0.16
N ILE A 58 -12.60 -19.05 0.88
CA ILE A 58 -13.03 -17.67 0.92
C ILE A 58 -12.16 -16.97 1.97
N ALA A 59 -11.50 -15.89 1.57
CA ALA A 59 -10.65 -15.08 2.43
C ALA A 59 -10.91 -13.59 2.16
N PRO A 60 -10.51 -12.68 3.08
CA PRO A 60 -10.46 -11.26 2.77
C PRO A 60 -9.67 -11.00 1.49
N GLY A 61 -10.13 -10.07 0.66
CA GLY A 61 -9.41 -9.68 -0.54
C GLY A 61 -8.04 -9.09 -0.23
N LEU A 62 -7.09 -9.27 -1.14
CA LEU A 62 -5.75 -8.73 -0.99
C LEU A 62 -5.76 -7.20 -1.09
N VAL A 63 -4.81 -6.56 -0.41
CA VAL A 63 -4.57 -5.12 -0.46
C VAL A 63 -3.20 -4.88 -1.05
N ASP A 64 -3.12 -4.16 -2.18
CA ASP A 64 -1.85 -3.66 -2.71
C ASP A 64 -1.66 -2.21 -2.28
N MET A 65 -0.69 -2.01 -1.39
CA MET A 65 -0.43 -0.70 -0.79
C MET A 65 0.41 0.22 -1.67
N ARG A 66 0.87 -0.21 -2.85
CA ARG A 66 1.84 0.56 -3.62
C ARG A 66 1.67 0.34 -5.12
N VAL A 67 0.73 1.06 -5.71
CA VAL A 67 0.40 0.94 -7.13
C VAL A 67 0.70 2.25 -7.84
N THR A 68 1.49 2.17 -8.92
CA THR A 68 1.66 3.27 -9.87
C THR A 68 0.53 3.19 -10.89
N THR A 69 -0.16 4.29 -11.10
CA THR A 69 -1.21 4.41 -12.11
C THR A 69 -0.84 5.45 -13.16
N GLY A 70 -1.39 5.34 -14.37
CA GLY A 70 -1.21 6.36 -15.40
C GLY A 70 -2.20 7.53 -15.30
N GLU A 71 -3.23 7.43 -14.47
CA GLU A 71 -4.19 8.52 -14.22
C GLU A 71 -3.89 9.19 -12.88
N PRO A 72 -3.87 10.55 -12.88
CA PRO A 72 -3.98 11.49 -14.01
C PRO A 72 -2.71 11.56 -14.88
N GLY A 73 -2.85 12.01 -16.13
CA GLY A 73 -1.78 12.41 -17.04
C GLY A 73 -1.35 11.37 -18.06
N SER A 74 -0.99 10.18 -17.65
CA SER A 74 -0.45 9.11 -18.51
C SER A 74 -1.44 7.96 -18.75
N GLY A 75 -2.73 8.25 -18.87
CA GLY A 75 -3.78 7.24 -19.08
C GLY A 75 -3.60 6.36 -20.33
N HIS A 76 -2.74 6.74 -21.27
CA HIS A 76 -2.38 5.91 -22.41
C HIS A 76 -1.51 4.70 -22.01
N LEU A 77 -0.81 4.75 -20.87
CA LEU A 77 -0.04 3.64 -20.33
C LEU A 77 -0.93 2.72 -19.50
N GLU A 78 -1.69 3.30 -18.57
CA GLU A 78 -2.61 2.58 -17.70
C GLU A 78 -3.68 3.51 -17.14
N THR A 79 -4.93 3.05 -17.10
CA THR A 79 -6.05 3.75 -16.48
C THR A 79 -6.42 3.13 -15.15
N LEU A 80 -7.17 3.86 -14.31
CA LEU A 80 -7.74 3.28 -13.08
C LEU A 80 -8.68 2.09 -13.38
N GLU A 81 -9.31 2.08 -14.56
CA GLU A 81 -10.13 0.95 -14.99
C GLU A 81 -9.28 -0.29 -15.33
N THR A 82 -8.19 -0.12 -16.10
CA THR A 82 -7.34 -1.25 -16.50
C THR A 82 -6.61 -1.86 -15.31
N VAL A 83 -6.05 -1.03 -14.41
CA VAL A 83 -5.41 -1.52 -13.17
C VAL A 83 -6.42 -2.21 -12.26
N SER A 84 -7.66 -1.72 -12.18
CA SER A 84 -8.71 -2.37 -11.38
C SER A 84 -9.07 -3.76 -11.92
N LYS A 85 -9.16 -3.91 -13.24
CA LYS A 85 -9.38 -5.22 -13.87
C LYS A 85 -8.23 -6.20 -13.58
N ALA A 86 -6.99 -5.74 -13.67
CA ALA A 86 -5.81 -6.54 -13.32
C ALA A 86 -5.82 -6.92 -11.84
N ALA A 87 -6.15 -5.99 -10.95
CA ALA A 87 -6.27 -6.22 -9.51
C ALA A 87 -7.31 -7.31 -9.19
N VAL A 88 -8.53 -7.19 -9.74
CA VAL A 88 -9.58 -8.20 -9.57
C VAL A 88 -9.12 -9.58 -10.04
N ALA A 89 -8.46 -9.66 -11.19
CA ALA A 89 -7.94 -10.93 -11.72
C ALA A 89 -6.90 -11.57 -10.77
N GLY A 90 -6.16 -10.76 -10.01
CA GLY A 90 -5.21 -11.20 -8.98
C GLY A 90 -5.81 -11.41 -7.58
N GLY A 91 -7.11 -11.18 -7.39
CA GLY A 91 -7.77 -11.27 -6.07
C GLY A 91 -7.51 -10.06 -5.17
N ILE A 92 -7.02 -8.95 -5.74
CA ILE A 92 -6.81 -7.68 -5.04
C ILE A 92 -8.13 -6.89 -5.06
N THR A 93 -8.62 -6.52 -3.90
CA THR A 93 -9.89 -5.78 -3.73
C THR A 93 -9.68 -4.33 -3.31
N THR A 94 -8.46 -3.97 -2.96
CA THR A 94 -8.09 -2.60 -2.58
C THR A 94 -6.70 -2.28 -3.10
N ILE A 95 -6.56 -1.15 -3.77
CA ILE A 95 -5.26 -0.60 -4.16
C ILE A 95 -5.05 0.77 -3.54
N VAL A 96 -3.77 1.11 -3.33
CA VAL A 96 -3.36 2.46 -2.93
C VAL A 96 -2.42 3.03 -3.99
N CYS A 97 -2.90 4.09 -4.64
CA CYS A 97 -2.15 4.77 -5.68
C CYS A 97 -1.01 5.61 -5.09
N LEU A 98 0.15 5.55 -5.71
CA LEU A 98 1.25 6.46 -5.44
C LEU A 98 0.99 7.83 -6.05
N PRO A 99 1.56 8.91 -5.48
CA PRO A 99 1.33 10.27 -5.97
C PRO A 99 2.19 10.65 -7.19
N ASN A 100 3.03 9.75 -7.69
CA ASN A 100 3.97 9.97 -8.79
C ASN A 100 3.31 9.98 -10.19
N THR A 101 2.17 10.64 -10.29
CA THR A 101 1.41 10.89 -11.51
C THR A 101 1.83 12.21 -12.16
N GLU A 102 1.19 12.59 -13.27
CA GLU A 102 1.44 13.87 -13.94
C GLU A 102 0.11 14.59 -14.22
N PRO A 103 -0.22 15.64 -13.45
CA PRO A 103 0.58 16.21 -12.36
C PRO A 103 0.69 15.30 -11.12
N VAL A 104 1.71 15.55 -10.29
CA VAL A 104 1.90 14.90 -8.99
C VAL A 104 0.71 15.17 -8.09
N ILE A 105 0.26 14.16 -7.32
CA ILE A 105 -0.89 14.31 -6.40
C ILE A 105 -0.41 15.03 -5.12
N ASP A 106 -0.24 16.35 -5.20
CA ASP A 106 0.09 17.26 -4.10
C ASP A 106 -0.97 18.34 -3.87
N ASP A 107 -2.11 18.22 -4.56
CA ASP A 107 -3.26 19.10 -4.49
C ASP A 107 -4.56 18.33 -4.19
N MET A 108 -5.51 18.98 -3.49
CA MET A 108 -6.79 18.35 -3.11
C MET A 108 -7.63 17.95 -4.32
N ALA A 109 -7.65 18.75 -5.39
CA ALA A 109 -8.47 18.46 -6.58
C ALA A 109 -8.02 17.16 -7.27
N LEU A 110 -6.74 16.84 -7.23
CA LEU A 110 -6.21 15.59 -7.76
C LEU A 110 -6.59 14.38 -6.91
N LEU A 111 -6.62 14.52 -5.58
CA LEU A 111 -7.12 13.47 -4.69
C LEU A 111 -8.61 13.21 -4.92
N GLU A 112 -9.42 14.27 -4.99
CA GLU A 112 -10.85 14.17 -5.31
C GLU A 112 -11.11 13.55 -6.68
N PHE A 113 -10.24 13.84 -7.66
CA PHE A 113 -10.30 13.20 -8.98
C PHE A 113 -10.12 11.68 -8.86
N ILE A 114 -9.08 11.21 -8.13
CA ILE A 114 -8.84 9.78 -7.94
C ILE A 114 -10.01 9.10 -7.22
N GLU A 115 -10.53 9.72 -6.17
CA GLU A 115 -11.65 9.16 -5.41
C GLU A 115 -12.91 9.04 -6.27
N ARG A 116 -13.29 10.12 -6.99
CA ARG A 116 -14.44 10.11 -7.89
C ARG A 116 -14.27 9.10 -9.01
N ARG A 117 -13.11 9.11 -9.68
CA ARG A 117 -12.84 8.19 -10.78
C ARG A 117 -12.82 6.73 -10.31
N GLY A 118 -12.26 6.46 -9.13
CA GLY A 118 -12.31 5.15 -8.49
C GLY A 118 -13.73 4.67 -8.21
N ALA A 119 -14.59 5.56 -7.71
CA ALA A 119 -16.01 5.27 -7.49
C ALA A 119 -16.77 5.01 -8.80
N GLU A 120 -16.47 5.75 -9.87
CA GLU A 120 -17.05 5.51 -11.21
C GLU A 120 -16.67 4.14 -11.78
N VAL A 121 -15.41 3.72 -11.62
CA VAL A 121 -14.95 2.39 -12.04
C VAL A 121 -15.63 1.29 -11.22
N GLY A 122 -15.74 1.44 -9.92
CA GLY A 122 -16.55 0.63 -9.01
C GLY A 122 -16.17 -0.86 -8.91
N LEU A 123 -15.00 -1.28 -9.43
CA LEU A 123 -14.56 -2.68 -9.42
C LEU A 123 -13.87 -3.07 -8.11
N ILE A 124 -13.07 -2.15 -7.56
CA ILE A 124 -12.28 -2.33 -6.33
C ILE A 124 -12.29 -1.03 -5.52
N ASN A 125 -11.80 -1.08 -4.30
CA ASN A 125 -11.54 0.14 -3.52
C ASN A 125 -10.24 0.78 -4.02
N ILE A 126 -10.31 2.04 -4.45
CA ILE A 126 -9.14 2.83 -4.83
C ILE A 126 -8.91 3.89 -3.76
N LYS A 127 -7.71 3.89 -3.19
CA LYS A 127 -7.23 4.92 -2.25
C LYS A 127 -5.97 5.54 -2.83
N SER A 128 -5.57 6.70 -2.30
CA SER A 128 -4.35 7.37 -2.74
C SER A 128 -3.54 7.88 -1.57
N TYR A 129 -2.23 7.81 -1.72
CA TYR A 129 -1.32 8.68 -0.99
C TYR A 129 -1.30 10.05 -1.66
N ALA A 130 -0.91 11.07 -0.89
CA ALA A 130 -0.51 12.36 -1.43
C ALA A 130 1.00 12.53 -1.35
N ALA A 131 1.55 13.37 -2.20
CA ALA A 131 2.96 13.72 -2.15
C ALA A 131 3.29 14.38 -0.81
N ALA A 132 4.35 13.89 -0.17
CA ALA A 132 4.84 14.44 1.08
C ALA A 132 5.45 15.83 0.88
N THR A 133 6.08 16.04 -0.28
CA THR A 133 6.66 17.32 -0.68
C THR A 133 6.07 17.82 -2.00
N LYS A 134 6.03 19.13 -2.19
CA LYS A 134 5.51 19.76 -3.40
C LYS A 134 6.25 19.24 -4.63
N GLY A 135 5.47 18.77 -5.61
CA GLY A 135 6.00 18.16 -6.83
C GLY A 135 6.85 16.90 -6.60
N SER A 136 6.83 16.31 -5.39
CA SER A 136 7.74 15.21 -4.99
C SER A 136 9.21 15.58 -5.22
N LEU A 137 9.61 16.80 -4.84
CA LEU A 137 10.97 17.31 -5.01
C LEU A 137 11.86 17.13 -3.77
N GLY A 138 11.30 16.73 -2.62
CA GLY A 138 12.05 16.52 -1.36
C GLY A 138 12.47 17.81 -0.65
N GLU A 139 12.01 18.99 -1.11
CA GLU A 139 12.49 20.30 -0.65
C GLU A 139 11.49 21.00 0.28
N GLU A 140 10.25 21.12 -0.14
CA GLU A 140 9.18 21.83 0.56
C GLU A 140 8.03 20.88 0.87
N MET A 141 7.59 20.86 2.13
CA MET A 141 6.46 20.04 2.58
C MET A 141 5.15 20.48 1.89
N SER A 142 4.35 19.51 1.43
CA SER A 142 3.00 19.75 0.92
C SER A 142 2.05 20.16 2.04
N GLU A 143 0.85 20.62 1.70
CA GLU A 143 -0.20 21.04 2.65
C GLU A 143 -0.89 19.80 3.28
N LEU A 144 -0.14 19.05 4.11
CA LEU A 144 -0.57 17.73 4.62
C LEU A 144 -1.96 17.74 5.26
N GLY A 145 -2.30 18.83 5.99
CA GLY A 145 -3.60 18.95 6.64
C GLY A 145 -4.76 18.98 5.64
N LEU A 146 -4.62 19.78 4.58
CA LEU A 146 -5.62 19.86 3.52
C LEU A 146 -5.74 18.54 2.77
N LEU A 147 -4.61 17.93 2.43
CA LEU A 147 -4.56 16.64 1.73
C LEU A 147 -5.14 15.50 2.57
N TYR A 148 -4.88 15.49 3.88
CA TYR A 148 -5.49 14.52 4.79
C TYR A 148 -7.02 14.64 4.81
N HIS A 149 -7.55 15.86 4.92
CA HIS A 149 -9.00 16.09 4.90
C HIS A 149 -9.64 15.79 3.54
N ALA A 150 -8.87 15.88 2.45
CA ALA A 150 -9.29 15.47 1.11
C ALA A 150 -9.21 13.95 0.86
N GLY A 151 -8.81 13.15 1.87
CA GLY A 151 -8.86 11.69 1.81
C GLY A 151 -7.52 10.98 1.57
N ALA A 152 -6.39 11.71 1.61
CA ALA A 152 -5.08 11.06 1.58
C ALA A 152 -4.90 10.11 2.77
N ILE A 153 -4.53 8.85 2.51
CA ILE A 153 -4.34 7.85 3.57
C ILE A 153 -2.93 7.85 4.17
N GLY A 154 -2.02 8.62 3.59
CA GLY A 154 -0.63 8.78 4.01
C GLY A 154 0.13 9.66 3.03
N PHE A 155 1.40 9.90 3.31
CA PHE A 155 2.24 10.84 2.56
C PHE A 155 3.54 10.21 2.12
N THR A 156 3.90 10.38 0.84
CA THR A 156 5.12 9.81 0.25
C THR A 156 5.52 10.59 -1.00
N ASP A 157 6.79 10.61 -1.33
CA ASP A 157 7.24 11.09 -2.65
C ASP A 157 7.40 9.93 -3.67
N GLY A 158 6.73 8.81 -3.38
CA GLY A 158 6.68 7.65 -4.27
C GLY A 158 8.03 6.93 -4.36
N ASP A 159 8.63 6.94 -5.53
CA ASP A 159 9.92 6.30 -5.80
C ASP A 159 11.13 7.21 -5.49
N LYS A 160 10.89 8.46 -5.13
CA LYS A 160 11.93 9.40 -4.77
C LYS A 160 12.15 9.42 -3.26
N ALA A 161 13.43 9.44 -2.86
CA ALA A 161 13.80 9.56 -1.46
C ALA A 161 13.79 11.03 -1.01
N ILE A 162 13.21 11.29 0.16
CA ILE A 162 13.30 12.61 0.82
C ILE A 162 14.65 12.68 1.52
N SER A 163 15.65 13.22 0.81
CA SER A 163 17.05 13.24 1.27
C SER A 163 17.31 14.25 2.39
N ASN A 164 16.55 15.35 2.45
CA ASN A 164 16.72 16.40 3.46
C ASN A 164 16.17 15.96 4.82
N PRO A 165 17.01 15.75 5.87
CA PRO A 165 16.56 15.29 7.18
C PRO A 165 15.66 16.30 7.91
N MET A 166 15.77 17.60 7.62
CA MET A 166 14.92 18.62 8.22
C MET A 166 13.51 18.55 7.64
N VAL A 167 13.37 18.31 6.34
CA VAL A 167 12.07 18.10 5.68
C VAL A 167 11.41 16.85 6.26
N MET A 168 12.13 15.72 6.29
CA MET A 168 11.63 14.48 6.88
C MET A 168 11.20 14.64 8.35
N ARG A 169 12.00 15.34 9.16
CA ARG A 169 11.65 15.63 10.56
C ARG A 169 10.34 16.42 10.66
N ARG A 170 10.16 17.45 9.83
CA ARG A 170 8.93 18.27 9.82
C ARG A 170 7.72 17.44 9.39
N LEU A 171 7.86 16.61 8.36
CA LEU A 171 6.82 15.71 7.88
C LEU A 171 6.37 14.75 8.99
N LEU A 172 7.31 14.05 9.62
CA LEU A 172 7.04 13.12 10.72
C LEU A 172 6.38 13.83 11.91
N SER A 173 6.88 15.01 12.30
CA SER A 173 6.31 15.77 13.40
C SER A 173 4.89 16.25 13.09
N TYR A 174 4.66 16.82 11.91
CA TYR A 174 3.34 17.34 11.54
C TYR A 174 2.31 16.24 11.29
N SER A 175 2.71 15.10 10.73
CA SER A 175 1.83 13.95 10.50
C SER A 175 1.23 13.37 11.79
N THR A 176 1.85 13.60 12.95
CA THR A 176 1.30 13.15 14.24
C THR A 176 -0.03 13.81 14.58
N VAL A 177 -0.27 15.05 14.14
CA VAL A 177 -1.52 15.78 14.36
C VAL A 177 -2.73 15.01 13.82
N PHE A 178 -2.54 14.30 12.71
CA PHE A 178 -3.57 13.54 12.01
C PHE A 178 -3.46 12.03 12.25
N ASN A 179 -2.51 11.58 13.06
CA ASN A 179 -2.12 10.17 13.19
C ASN A 179 -1.85 9.51 11.80
N SER A 180 -1.36 10.30 10.85
CA SER A 180 -1.09 9.84 9.49
C SER A 180 0.29 9.21 9.38
N ILE A 181 0.51 8.41 8.33
CA ILE A 181 1.76 7.70 8.10
C ILE A 181 2.59 8.39 7.01
N VAL A 182 3.89 8.48 7.22
CA VAL A 182 4.86 8.93 6.21
C VAL A 182 5.59 7.70 5.67
N LEU A 183 5.55 7.52 4.35
CA LEU A 183 6.22 6.42 3.67
C LEU A 183 7.47 6.95 2.95
N GLN A 184 8.57 6.21 3.05
CA GLN A 184 9.84 6.55 2.45
C GLN A 184 10.36 5.39 1.60
N HIS A 185 10.79 5.70 0.38
CA HIS A 185 11.69 4.84 -0.37
C HIS A 185 13.12 5.11 0.13
N PRO A 186 13.73 4.18 0.89
CA PRO A 186 14.98 4.47 1.58
C PRO A 186 16.18 4.29 0.63
N GLU A 187 16.64 5.39 0.06
CA GLU A 187 17.73 5.37 -0.91
C GLU A 187 18.57 6.63 -0.82
N VAL A 188 19.89 6.47 -0.58
CA VAL A 188 20.84 7.58 -0.66
C VAL A 188 21.30 7.71 -2.10
N ALA A 189 20.77 8.71 -2.82
CA ALA A 189 20.97 8.88 -4.26
C ALA A 189 22.46 8.93 -4.67
N ASP A 190 23.30 9.62 -3.89
CA ASP A 190 24.74 9.74 -4.16
C ASP A 190 25.47 8.38 -4.09
N LEU A 191 24.97 7.42 -3.32
CA LEU A 191 25.51 6.07 -3.23
C LEU A 191 24.97 5.13 -4.29
N VAL A 192 23.76 5.37 -4.77
CA VAL A 192 23.14 4.61 -5.86
C VAL A 192 23.76 4.97 -7.19
N ALA A 193 23.99 6.28 -7.42
CA ALA A 193 24.60 6.83 -8.64
C ALA A 193 24.00 6.20 -9.92
N ASP A 194 24.80 5.49 -10.69
CA ASP A 194 24.45 4.77 -11.92
C ASP A 194 24.24 3.27 -11.71
N GLY A 195 24.08 2.83 -10.45
CA GLY A 195 23.86 1.43 -10.09
C GLY A 195 22.55 0.87 -10.63
N VAL A 196 22.59 -0.33 -11.20
CA VAL A 196 21.45 -0.98 -11.85
C VAL A 196 21.02 -2.28 -11.17
N MET A 197 21.79 -2.75 -10.20
CA MET A 197 21.52 -3.94 -9.41
C MET A 197 22.26 -3.88 -8.07
N SER A 198 21.92 -4.77 -7.14
CA SER A 198 22.67 -4.86 -5.87
C SER A 198 24.15 -5.17 -6.10
N GLU A 199 25.04 -4.45 -5.40
CA GLU A 199 26.48 -4.72 -5.40
C GLU A 199 26.77 -6.14 -4.92
N GLY A 200 27.69 -6.81 -5.60
CA GLY A 200 28.12 -8.15 -5.24
C GLY A 200 28.79 -8.91 -6.38
N LEU A 201 29.09 -10.19 -6.13
CA LEU A 201 29.80 -11.05 -7.09
C LEU A 201 29.08 -11.15 -8.44
N THR A 202 27.74 -11.16 -8.43
CA THR A 202 26.93 -11.22 -9.66
C THR A 202 27.08 -9.95 -10.48
N ALA A 203 26.98 -8.78 -9.86
CA ALA A 203 27.18 -7.48 -10.54
C ALA A 203 28.58 -7.42 -11.17
N THR A 204 29.61 -7.79 -10.41
CA THR A 204 30.99 -7.83 -10.89
C THR A 204 31.16 -8.78 -12.08
N ARG A 205 30.58 -9.99 -12.04
CA ARG A 205 30.65 -10.96 -13.15
C ARG A 205 29.94 -10.49 -14.41
N LEU A 206 28.86 -9.72 -14.26
CA LEU A 206 28.09 -9.16 -15.37
C LEU A 206 28.69 -7.84 -15.88
N GLY A 207 29.67 -7.25 -15.18
CA GLY A 207 30.22 -5.95 -15.53
C GLY A 207 29.24 -4.79 -15.34
N LEU A 208 28.26 -4.95 -14.42
CA LEU A 208 27.25 -3.94 -14.13
C LEU A 208 27.60 -3.14 -12.88
N SER A 209 27.24 -1.85 -12.86
CA SER A 209 27.36 -0.99 -11.69
C SER A 209 26.46 -1.49 -10.57
N GLY A 210 27.03 -1.69 -9.38
CA GLY A 210 26.33 -2.18 -8.21
C GLY A 210 25.85 -1.04 -7.30
N ILE A 211 24.69 -1.24 -6.67
CA ILE A 211 24.16 -0.38 -5.62
C ILE A 211 24.61 -0.96 -4.28
N PRO A 212 25.43 -0.25 -3.48
CA PRO A 212 25.87 -0.77 -2.20
C PRO A 212 24.69 -0.88 -1.21
N PRO A 213 24.55 -2.00 -0.48
CA PRO A 213 23.44 -2.19 0.48
C PRO A 213 23.33 -1.08 1.52
N VAL A 214 24.44 -0.42 1.82
CA VAL A 214 24.50 0.69 2.78
C VAL A 214 23.68 1.91 2.32
N ALA A 215 23.42 2.06 1.02
CA ALA A 215 22.58 3.14 0.48
C ALA A 215 21.15 3.11 1.04
N GLU A 216 20.59 1.92 1.23
CA GLU A 216 19.29 1.71 1.88
C GLU A 216 19.41 1.90 3.41
N VAL A 217 20.41 1.28 4.03
CA VAL A 217 20.53 1.19 5.49
C VAL A 217 20.75 2.55 6.14
N ILE A 218 21.61 3.40 5.56
CA ILE A 218 21.87 4.76 6.08
C ILE A 218 20.57 5.58 6.14
N MET A 219 19.75 5.52 5.07
CA MET A 219 18.48 6.24 5.03
C MET A 219 17.51 5.71 6.07
N ILE A 220 17.38 4.40 6.19
CA ILE A 220 16.53 3.75 7.22
C ILE A 220 16.97 4.19 8.62
N GLU A 221 18.24 4.07 8.96
CA GLU A 221 18.74 4.41 10.30
C GLU A 221 18.59 5.90 10.62
N ARG A 222 18.82 6.78 9.64
CA ARG A 222 18.53 8.21 9.79
C ARG A 222 17.09 8.46 10.16
N ASP A 223 16.17 7.88 9.39
CA ASP A 223 14.73 8.14 9.57
C ASP A 223 14.20 7.51 10.86
N LEU A 224 14.71 6.35 11.26
CA LEU A 224 14.35 5.75 12.56
C LEU A 224 14.74 6.66 13.74
N ARG A 225 15.87 7.40 13.66
CA ARG A 225 16.22 8.42 14.67
C ARG A 225 15.25 9.59 14.68
N LEU A 226 14.76 9.98 13.50
CA LEU A 226 13.75 11.05 13.40
C LEU A 226 12.38 10.58 13.92
N VAL A 227 12.01 9.31 13.70
CA VAL A 227 10.81 8.70 14.28
C VAL A 227 10.89 8.68 15.82
N GLU A 228 12.04 8.27 16.37
CA GLU A 228 12.29 8.29 17.83
C GLU A 228 12.13 9.70 18.40
N LEU A 229 12.62 10.73 17.69
CA LEU A 229 12.54 12.12 18.11
C LEU A 229 11.11 12.68 18.05
N THR A 230 10.32 12.31 17.03
CA THR A 230 9.04 12.96 16.70
C THR A 230 7.82 12.17 17.16
N GLY A 231 7.95 10.85 17.37
CA GLY A 231 6.83 9.95 17.62
C GLY A 231 5.96 9.68 16.38
N GLY A 232 6.38 10.11 15.19
CA GLY A 232 5.64 9.93 13.94
C GLY A 232 5.49 8.47 13.53
N ARG A 233 4.46 8.18 12.72
CA ARG A 233 4.27 6.87 12.09
C ARG A 233 5.06 6.82 10.79
N TYR A 234 5.87 5.78 10.64
CA TYR A 234 6.78 5.66 9.52
C TYR A 234 6.69 4.30 8.83
N HIS A 235 6.73 4.29 7.51
CA HIS A 235 6.74 3.08 6.72
C HIS A 235 7.94 3.05 5.78
N VAL A 236 8.75 2.01 5.89
CA VAL A 236 9.91 1.77 5.03
C VAL A 236 9.46 0.96 3.82
N SER A 237 9.44 1.59 2.65
CA SER A 237 8.94 0.94 1.44
C SER A 237 10.03 0.11 0.75
N ARG A 238 9.65 -1.09 0.29
CA ARG A 238 10.47 -1.97 -0.57
C ARG A 238 11.84 -2.31 0.01
N VAL A 239 11.89 -2.74 1.28
CA VAL A 239 13.13 -3.16 1.93
C VAL A 239 13.74 -4.36 1.20
N THR A 240 15.03 -4.27 0.88
CA THR A 240 15.78 -5.29 0.13
C THR A 240 16.94 -5.88 0.91
N THR A 241 17.42 -5.22 1.97
CA THR A 241 18.63 -5.62 2.68
C THR A 241 18.35 -6.27 4.04
N LYS A 242 19.18 -7.26 4.40
CA LYS A 242 19.13 -7.88 5.73
C LYS A 242 19.37 -6.86 6.84
N ALA A 243 20.33 -5.96 6.67
CA ALA A 243 20.65 -4.96 7.68
C ALA A 243 19.51 -3.95 7.87
N GLY A 244 18.81 -3.55 6.79
CA GLY A 244 17.59 -2.74 6.87
C GLY A 244 16.49 -3.42 7.67
N ILE A 245 16.23 -4.72 7.41
CA ILE A 245 15.27 -5.51 8.19
C ILE A 245 15.66 -5.59 9.67
N GLU A 246 16.94 -5.75 9.97
CA GLU A 246 17.44 -5.81 11.36
C GLU A 246 17.26 -4.46 12.07
N ALA A 247 17.55 -3.34 11.39
CA ALA A 247 17.32 -2.00 11.92
C ALA A 247 15.83 -1.76 12.25
N ILE A 248 14.93 -2.11 11.32
CA ILE A 248 13.49 -2.00 11.50
C ILE A 248 13.00 -2.90 12.65
N ARG A 249 13.47 -4.14 12.72
CA ARG A 249 13.12 -5.08 13.80
C ARG A 249 13.51 -4.53 15.17
N LYS A 250 14.70 -3.93 15.27
CA LYS A 250 15.18 -3.28 16.50
C LYS A 250 14.29 -2.10 16.88
N ALA A 251 13.94 -1.23 15.92
CA ALA A 251 13.05 -0.10 16.13
C ALA A 251 11.66 -0.54 16.62
N LYS A 252 11.07 -1.56 15.99
CA LYS A 252 9.78 -2.14 16.45
C LYS A 252 9.85 -2.70 17.86
N LYS A 253 10.93 -3.39 18.23
CA LYS A 253 11.15 -3.89 19.59
C LYS A 253 11.30 -2.77 20.62
N SER A 254 11.80 -1.61 20.21
CA SER A 254 11.89 -0.41 21.05
C SER A 254 10.58 0.37 21.13
N GLY A 255 9.49 -0.12 20.53
CA GLY A 255 8.16 0.49 20.59
C GLY A 255 7.93 1.62 19.58
N LEU A 256 8.83 1.83 18.61
CA LEU A 256 8.61 2.83 17.56
C LEU A 256 7.50 2.38 16.61
N SER A 257 6.72 3.36 16.13
CA SER A 257 5.59 3.15 15.22
C SER A 257 6.10 2.99 13.78
N VAL A 258 6.76 1.86 13.50
CA VAL A 258 7.41 1.57 12.22
C VAL A 258 6.86 0.31 11.59
N THR A 259 6.58 0.37 10.30
CA THR A 259 6.24 -0.77 9.44
C THR A 259 7.12 -0.81 8.21
N CYS A 260 7.10 -1.90 7.46
CA CYS A 260 7.82 -2.01 6.19
C CYS A 260 7.10 -2.96 5.25
N ASP A 261 7.40 -2.82 3.97
CA ASP A 261 7.01 -3.75 2.92
C ASP A 261 8.22 -4.24 2.11
N THR A 262 7.96 -5.24 1.27
CA THR A 262 8.83 -5.68 0.19
C THR A 262 7.95 -6.07 -0.99
N ALA A 263 8.55 -6.34 -2.15
CA ALA A 263 7.77 -6.68 -3.34
C ALA A 263 8.01 -8.13 -3.76
N PRO A 264 6.98 -8.82 -4.29
CA PRO A 264 7.07 -10.25 -4.65
C PRO A 264 8.21 -10.57 -5.60
N HIS A 265 8.54 -9.69 -6.54
CA HIS A 265 9.63 -9.91 -7.49
C HIS A 265 11.02 -9.93 -6.85
N TYR A 266 11.21 -9.37 -5.65
CA TYR A 266 12.50 -9.41 -4.94
C TYR A 266 12.85 -10.79 -4.37
N PHE A 267 11.88 -11.67 -4.23
CA PHE A 267 12.12 -13.03 -3.72
C PHE A 267 11.60 -14.14 -4.65
N ALA A 268 10.89 -13.79 -5.71
CA ALA A 268 10.34 -14.76 -6.68
C ALA A 268 11.16 -14.84 -7.98
N LEU A 269 11.96 -13.82 -8.29
CA LEU A 269 12.81 -13.72 -9.50
C LEU A 269 14.32 -13.66 -9.07
#